data_5caf2fecf48fe7a988ab4d647a0cfa42
#
_entry.id   5caf2fecf48fe7a988ab4d647a0cfa42
#
_cell.length_a   1.000
_cell.length_b   1.000
_cell.length_c   1.000
_cell.angle_alpha   90.00
_cell.angle_beta   90.00
_cell.angle_gamma   90.00
#
_symmetry.space_group_name_H-M   'P 1'
#
loop_
_entity.id
_entity.type
_entity.pdbx_description
1 polymer ?
#
loop_
_entity_poly.entity_id
_entity_poly.type
_entity_poly.pdbx_seq_one_letter_code
_entity_poly.pdbx_strand_id
1 'polypeptide(L)'
;SHWSTSKTPSYTKSVSWQHHLINQYCLKMIGGPIGGMISDKILKSPSKYLCYTFIISTAALVLLIMLPHESMPVYLGMACTLGFGAIVFTQRAVFFAPIGEAKIAENKTGAAMALGSFIGYAPAMFCFSLYGYILDLNPGIIGYKIVFGIMACFAFCGAVVSVMLVKRISQRKKEMLAAEA
;
A
#
# COMPACT_ATOMS: atom_id res chain seq x y z
N SER A 1 56.69 -3.65 -5.86
CA SER A 1 55.89 -2.56 -6.39
C SER A 1 54.73 -3.07 -7.22
N HIS A 2 53.62 -3.48 -6.56
CA HIS A 2 52.37 -3.74 -7.23
C HIS A 2 51.26 -3.09 -6.38
N TRP A 3 50.97 -1.81 -6.67
CA TRP A 3 49.79 -1.10 -6.20
C TRP A 3 48.78 -1.16 -7.35
N SER A 4 47.90 -2.13 -7.32
CA SER A 4 46.69 -2.13 -8.13
C SER A 4 45.51 -2.03 -7.18
N THR A 5 45.22 -0.82 -6.82
CA THR A 5 43.98 -0.45 -6.09
C THR A 5 42.83 -0.43 -7.08
N SER A 6 42.08 -1.51 -7.15
CA SER A 6 40.72 -1.47 -7.71
C SER A 6 39.78 -0.74 -6.76
N LYS A 7 39.87 0.58 -6.71
CA LYS A 7 38.83 1.44 -6.18
C LYS A 7 37.69 1.46 -7.19
N THR A 8 36.76 0.52 -7.12
CA THR A 8 35.45 0.73 -7.72
C THR A 8 34.83 1.96 -7.03
N PRO A 9 34.49 3.01 -7.75
CA PRO A 9 34.14 4.28 -7.12
C PRO A 9 32.85 4.12 -6.34
N SER A 10 32.84 4.63 -5.11
CA SER A 10 31.65 4.85 -4.30
C SER A 10 30.55 5.66 -5.02
N TYR A 11 30.93 6.34 -6.09
CA TYR A 11 30.08 7.11 -6.99
C TYR A 11 29.03 6.24 -7.73
N THR A 12 29.35 5.04 -8.19
CA THR A 12 28.41 4.16 -8.88
C THR A 12 27.33 3.62 -7.95
N LYS A 13 27.64 3.40 -6.67
CA LYS A 13 26.63 3.04 -5.67
C LYS A 13 25.68 4.20 -5.38
N SER A 14 26.19 5.43 -5.24
CA SER A 14 25.34 6.61 -4.96
C SER A 14 24.39 6.92 -6.12
N VAL A 15 24.83 6.77 -7.37
CA VAL A 15 23.98 6.97 -8.54
C VAL A 15 22.87 5.91 -8.63
N SER A 16 23.16 4.66 -8.30
CA SER A 16 22.16 3.59 -8.27
C SER A 16 21.05 3.88 -7.24
N TRP A 17 21.40 4.32 -6.04
CA TRP A 17 20.43 4.70 -5.01
C TRP A 17 19.57 5.90 -5.41
N GLN A 18 20.15 6.88 -6.10
CA GLN A 18 19.40 8.04 -6.60
C GLN A 18 18.36 7.65 -7.65
N HIS A 19 18.68 6.76 -8.58
CA HIS A 19 17.72 6.25 -9.55
C HIS A 19 16.56 5.48 -8.90
N HIS A 20 16.82 4.70 -7.86
CA HIS A 20 15.77 4.02 -7.10
C HIS A 20 14.85 5.00 -6.38
N LEU A 21 15.39 6.03 -5.76
CA LEU A 21 14.60 7.07 -5.10
C LEU A 21 13.75 7.85 -6.10
N ILE A 22 14.32 8.28 -7.22
CA ILE A 22 13.59 9.00 -8.28
C ILE A 22 12.44 8.16 -8.81
N ASN A 23 12.65 6.88 -9.11
CA ASN A 23 11.59 5.98 -9.56
C ASN A 23 10.46 5.83 -8.53
N GLN A 24 10.79 5.72 -7.24
CA GLN A 24 9.78 5.66 -6.19
C GLN A 24 8.96 6.96 -6.07
N TYR A 25 9.62 8.12 -6.19
CA TYR A 25 8.90 9.40 -6.15
C TYR A 25 8.03 9.61 -7.40
N CYS A 26 8.50 9.23 -8.58
CA CYS A 26 7.70 9.26 -9.81
C CYS A 26 6.46 8.36 -9.69
N LEU A 27 6.61 7.13 -9.16
CA LEU A 27 5.47 6.24 -8.91
C LEU A 27 4.46 6.84 -7.91
N LYS A 28 4.94 7.53 -6.86
CA LYS A 28 4.06 8.24 -5.91
C LYS A 28 3.29 9.36 -6.58
N MET A 29 3.96 10.18 -7.40
CA MET A 29 3.33 11.31 -8.10
C MET A 29 2.30 10.85 -9.12
N ILE A 30 2.56 9.76 -9.84
CA ILE A 30 1.65 9.21 -10.87
C ILE A 30 0.53 8.39 -10.21
N GLY A 31 0.81 7.69 -9.12
CA GLY A 31 -0.17 6.84 -8.41
C GLY A 31 -1.37 7.61 -7.86
N GLY A 32 -1.18 8.86 -7.42
CA GLY A 32 -2.24 9.72 -6.91
C GLY A 32 -3.32 10.01 -7.96
N PRO A 33 -3.00 10.65 -9.08
CA PRO A 33 -3.95 10.94 -10.16
C PRO A 33 -4.58 9.68 -10.75
N ILE A 34 -3.82 8.60 -10.94
CA ILE A 34 -4.35 7.33 -11.47
C ILE A 34 -5.37 6.73 -10.49
N GLY A 35 -5.04 6.65 -9.20
CA GLY A 35 -5.93 6.12 -8.18
C GLY A 35 -7.23 6.92 -8.08
N GLY A 36 -7.15 8.26 -8.11
CA GLY A 36 -8.30 9.15 -8.14
C GLY A 36 -9.16 8.94 -9.39
N MET A 37 -8.56 8.91 -10.57
CA MET A 37 -9.30 8.67 -11.83
C MET A 37 -10.02 7.32 -11.85
N ILE A 38 -9.38 6.25 -11.37
CA ILE A 38 -9.99 4.92 -11.32
C ILE A 38 -11.14 4.92 -10.33
N SER A 39 -10.95 5.51 -9.15
CA SER A 39 -11.97 5.63 -8.12
C SER A 39 -13.20 6.37 -8.61
N ASP A 40 -13.02 7.52 -9.26
CA ASP A 40 -14.10 8.43 -9.63
C ASP A 40 -14.79 8.07 -10.95
N LYS A 41 -14.02 7.67 -11.97
CA LYS A 41 -14.57 7.38 -13.31
C LYS A 41 -15.06 5.94 -13.47
N ILE A 42 -14.35 4.96 -12.90
CA ILE A 42 -14.65 3.53 -13.12
C ILE A 42 -15.60 3.02 -12.05
N LEU A 43 -15.27 3.20 -10.78
CA LEU A 43 -16.02 2.61 -9.68
C LEU A 43 -17.07 3.53 -9.07
N LYS A 44 -16.98 4.84 -9.34
CA LYS A 44 -17.89 5.89 -8.83
C LYS A 44 -18.13 5.80 -7.31
N SER A 45 -17.23 5.16 -6.58
CA SER A 45 -17.28 4.96 -5.12
C SER A 45 -15.89 4.65 -4.60
N PRO A 46 -15.25 5.59 -3.87
CA PRO A 46 -13.95 5.41 -3.24
C PRO A 46 -13.90 4.20 -2.30
N SER A 47 -14.98 3.94 -1.59
CA SER A 47 -15.06 2.79 -0.67
C SER A 47 -14.98 1.45 -1.39
N LYS A 48 -15.63 1.32 -2.55
CA LYS A 48 -15.52 0.12 -3.39
C LYS A 48 -14.12 -0.05 -3.96
N TYR A 49 -13.50 1.05 -4.39
CA TYR A 49 -12.13 1.05 -4.88
C TYR A 49 -11.16 0.52 -3.82
N LEU A 50 -11.24 1.01 -2.58
CA LEU A 50 -10.42 0.51 -1.48
C LEU A 50 -10.64 -0.98 -1.22
N CYS A 51 -11.88 -1.45 -1.26
CA CYS A 51 -12.19 -2.87 -1.09
C CYS A 51 -11.48 -3.73 -2.15
N TYR A 52 -11.60 -3.37 -3.43
CA TYR A 52 -10.95 -4.10 -4.52
C TYR A 52 -9.42 -4.05 -4.42
N THR A 53 -8.84 -2.90 -4.12
CA THR A 53 -7.39 -2.76 -4.00
C THR A 53 -6.82 -3.52 -2.81
N PHE A 54 -7.53 -3.61 -1.67
CA PHE A 54 -7.12 -4.45 -0.55
C PHE A 54 -7.14 -5.94 -0.90
N ILE A 55 -8.17 -6.40 -1.61
CA ILE A 55 -8.25 -7.79 -2.07
C ILE A 55 -7.11 -8.11 -3.03
N ILE A 56 -6.85 -7.23 -4.01
CA ILE A 56 -5.76 -7.39 -4.98
C ILE A 56 -4.40 -7.37 -4.25
N SER A 57 -4.20 -6.46 -3.30
CA SER A 57 -2.97 -6.40 -2.49
C SER A 57 -2.74 -7.67 -1.70
N THR A 58 -3.79 -8.22 -1.08
CA THR A 58 -3.70 -9.48 -0.32
C THR A 58 -3.32 -10.63 -1.26
N ALA A 59 -3.98 -10.74 -2.41
CA ALA A 59 -3.68 -11.76 -3.41
C ALA A 59 -2.24 -11.63 -3.95
N ALA A 60 -1.78 -10.41 -4.23
CA ALA A 60 -0.42 -10.14 -4.69
C ALA A 60 0.63 -10.53 -3.63
N LEU A 61 0.39 -10.24 -2.35
CA LEU A 61 1.29 -10.65 -1.27
C LEU A 61 1.36 -12.16 -1.09
N VAL A 62 0.22 -12.84 -1.15
CA VAL A 62 0.18 -14.30 -1.10
C VAL A 62 0.93 -14.91 -2.29
N LEU A 63 0.75 -14.34 -3.48
CA LEU A 63 1.48 -14.75 -4.67
C LEU A 63 2.99 -14.57 -4.47
N LEU A 64 3.45 -13.43 -3.96
CA LEU A 64 4.86 -13.16 -3.66
C LEU A 64 5.45 -14.16 -2.66
N ILE A 65 4.69 -14.59 -1.65
CA ILE A 65 5.14 -15.60 -0.68
C ILE A 65 5.30 -16.97 -1.34
N MET A 66 4.40 -17.32 -2.26
CA MET A 66 4.37 -18.63 -2.91
C MET A 66 5.40 -18.77 -4.05
N LEU A 67 5.90 -17.66 -4.58
CA LEU A 67 6.88 -17.70 -5.68
C LEU A 67 8.20 -18.33 -5.23
N PRO A 68 8.79 -19.22 -6.07
CA PRO A 68 10.09 -19.84 -5.79
C PRO A 68 11.21 -18.81 -6.04
N HIS A 69 11.63 -18.13 -4.97
CA HIS A 69 12.63 -17.05 -5.04
C HIS A 69 14.01 -17.49 -5.57
N GLU A 70 14.34 -18.78 -5.46
CA GLU A 70 15.64 -19.31 -5.87
C GLU A 70 15.80 -19.44 -7.40
N SER A 71 14.71 -19.62 -8.13
CA SER A 71 14.70 -19.82 -9.59
C SER A 71 14.17 -18.62 -10.37
N MET A 72 13.79 -17.52 -9.70
CA MET A 72 13.25 -16.34 -10.37
C MET A 72 14.34 -15.44 -10.94
N PRO A 73 14.19 -15.00 -12.19
CA PRO A 73 15.05 -13.95 -12.73
C PRO A 73 14.79 -12.64 -11.97
N VAL A 74 15.88 -11.92 -11.66
CA VAL A 74 15.87 -10.69 -10.85
C VAL A 74 14.87 -9.64 -11.38
N TYR A 75 14.77 -9.50 -12.71
CA TYR A 75 13.86 -8.53 -13.34
C TYR A 75 12.38 -8.83 -13.05
N LEU A 76 12.01 -10.09 -12.94
CA LEU A 76 10.62 -10.47 -12.62
C LEU A 76 10.29 -10.15 -11.15
N GLY A 77 11.21 -10.41 -10.22
CA GLY A 77 11.09 -10.01 -8.83
C GLY A 77 10.95 -8.49 -8.67
N MET A 78 11.77 -7.72 -9.40
CA MET A 78 11.67 -6.26 -9.42
C MET A 78 10.31 -5.79 -9.98
N ALA A 79 9.83 -6.36 -11.07
CA ALA A 79 8.54 -6.01 -11.67
C ALA A 79 7.37 -6.29 -10.72
N CYS A 80 7.37 -7.44 -10.04
CA CYS A 80 6.35 -7.78 -9.04
C CYS A 80 6.36 -6.80 -7.85
N THR A 81 7.54 -6.44 -7.35
CA THR A 81 7.67 -5.49 -6.24
C THR A 81 7.23 -4.08 -6.63
N LEU A 82 7.59 -3.62 -7.84
CA LEU A 82 7.15 -2.33 -8.36
C LEU A 82 5.63 -2.31 -8.59
N GLY A 83 5.07 -3.39 -9.15
CA GLY A 83 3.62 -3.54 -9.33
C GLY A 83 2.85 -3.49 -8.01
N PHE A 84 3.33 -4.21 -7.00
CA PHE A 84 2.76 -4.15 -5.65
C PHE A 84 2.87 -2.74 -5.06
N GLY A 85 4.03 -2.10 -5.18
CA GLY A 85 4.23 -0.72 -4.75
C GLY A 85 3.26 0.26 -5.42
N ALA A 86 3.01 0.12 -6.72
CA ALA A 86 2.04 0.94 -7.44
C ALA A 86 0.62 0.79 -6.87
N ILE A 87 0.18 -0.44 -6.58
CA ILE A 87 -1.12 -0.70 -5.94
C ILE A 87 -1.22 0.01 -4.58
N VAL A 88 -0.20 -0.11 -3.74
CA VAL A 88 -0.17 0.54 -2.42
C VAL A 88 -0.21 2.07 -2.54
N PHE A 89 0.49 2.66 -3.51
CA PHE A 89 0.47 4.12 -3.70
C PHE A 89 -0.88 4.64 -4.17
N THR A 90 -1.55 3.96 -5.11
CA THR A 90 -2.90 4.33 -5.54
C THR A 90 -3.91 4.18 -4.39
N GLN A 91 -3.76 3.17 -3.56
CA GLN A 91 -4.57 2.93 -2.38
C GLN A 91 -4.42 4.07 -1.33
N ARG A 92 -3.18 4.51 -1.09
CA ARG A 92 -2.91 5.64 -0.18
C ARG A 92 -3.52 6.95 -0.66
N ALA A 93 -3.55 7.19 -1.96
CA ALA A 93 -4.12 8.40 -2.55
C ALA A 93 -5.63 8.52 -2.28
N VAL A 94 -6.34 7.41 -2.23
CA VAL A 94 -7.81 7.36 -2.05
C VAL A 94 -8.21 7.05 -0.61
N PHE A 95 -7.26 6.90 0.31
CA PHE A 95 -7.50 6.44 1.68
C PHE A 95 -8.53 7.29 2.46
N PHE A 96 -8.54 8.61 2.27
CA PHE A 96 -9.47 9.52 2.95
C PHE A 96 -10.77 9.79 2.18
N ALA A 97 -10.86 9.42 0.93
CA ALA A 97 -12.03 9.68 0.08
C ALA A 97 -13.35 9.05 0.62
N PRO A 98 -13.36 7.88 1.29
CA PRO A 98 -14.56 7.33 1.92
C PRO A 98 -15.18 8.21 3.00
N ILE A 99 -14.41 9.10 3.64
CA ILE A 99 -14.92 10.05 4.63
C ILE A 99 -15.91 11.02 3.98
N GLY A 100 -15.57 11.51 2.77
CA GLY A 100 -16.48 12.34 1.97
C GLY A 100 -17.72 11.56 1.50
N GLU A 101 -17.55 10.30 1.10
CA GLU A 101 -18.65 9.44 0.68
C GLU A 101 -19.65 9.13 1.81
N ALA A 102 -19.17 9.08 3.06
CA ALA A 102 -19.97 8.83 4.25
C ALA A 102 -20.88 10.02 4.65
N LYS A 103 -20.80 11.16 3.93
CA LYS A 103 -21.58 12.38 4.21
C LYS A 103 -21.54 12.78 5.69
N ILE A 104 -20.36 12.81 6.28
CA ILE A 104 -20.17 13.28 7.65
C ILE A 104 -20.42 14.79 7.68
N ALA A 105 -21.08 15.28 8.73
CA ALA A 105 -21.33 16.70 8.89
C ALA A 105 -20.03 17.52 8.82
N GLU A 106 -20.04 18.64 8.10
CA GLU A 106 -18.84 19.44 7.80
C GLU A 106 -18.05 19.82 9.05
N ASN A 107 -18.74 20.16 10.14
CA ASN A 107 -18.14 20.51 11.43
C ASN A 107 -17.41 19.32 12.11
N LYS A 108 -17.63 18.08 11.69
CA LYS A 108 -17.00 16.85 12.23
C LYS A 108 -16.01 16.21 11.26
N THR A 109 -15.96 16.67 10.02
CA THR A 109 -15.10 16.07 8.97
C THR A 109 -13.62 16.20 9.33
N GLY A 110 -13.18 17.34 9.84
CA GLY A 110 -11.80 17.55 10.27
C GLY A 110 -11.38 16.60 11.40
N ALA A 111 -12.24 16.43 12.41
CA ALA A 111 -11.99 15.49 13.50
C ALA A 111 -11.94 14.03 13.01
N ALA A 112 -12.82 13.65 12.08
CA ALA A 112 -12.84 12.32 11.49
C ALA A 112 -11.56 12.04 10.66
N MET A 113 -11.07 13.02 9.89
CA MET A 113 -9.82 12.92 9.16
C MET A 113 -8.61 12.82 10.10
N ALA A 114 -8.56 13.63 11.16
CA ALA A 114 -7.49 13.60 12.15
C ALA A 114 -7.41 12.24 12.86
N LEU A 115 -8.55 11.71 13.31
CA LEU A 115 -8.65 10.41 13.97
C LEU A 115 -8.29 9.27 12.98
N GLY A 116 -8.77 9.34 11.75
CA GLY A 116 -8.45 8.39 10.69
C GLY A 116 -6.97 8.39 10.35
N SER A 117 -6.33 9.57 10.31
CA SER A 117 -4.89 9.70 10.11
C SER A 117 -4.11 9.08 11.25
N PHE A 118 -4.49 9.39 12.49
CA PHE A 118 -3.81 8.84 13.67
C PHE A 118 -3.85 7.31 13.67
N ILE A 119 -5.03 6.72 13.51
CA ILE A 119 -5.20 5.25 13.47
C ILE A 119 -4.50 4.64 12.26
N GLY A 120 -4.55 5.29 11.09
CA GLY A 120 -3.96 4.79 9.85
C GLY A 120 -2.43 4.83 9.85
N TYR A 121 -1.80 5.79 10.53
CA TYR A 121 -0.34 5.92 10.61
C TYR A 121 0.27 5.30 11.86
N ALA A 122 -0.51 5.04 12.91
CA ALA A 122 -0.02 4.42 14.14
C ALA A 122 0.72 3.09 13.90
N PRO A 123 0.26 2.16 13.06
CA PRO A 123 0.99 0.94 12.77
C PRO A 123 2.38 1.17 12.18
N ALA A 124 2.57 2.24 11.40
CA ALA A 124 3.85 2.54 10.76
C ALA A 124 4.97 2.81 11.78
N MET A 125 4.63 3.35 12.95
CA MET A 125 5.62 3.59 14.02
C MET A 125 6.27 2.29 14.52
N PHE A 126 5.50 1.20 14.59
CA PHE A 126 5.96 -0.08 15.13
C PHE A 126 6.42 -1.04 14.01
N CYS A 127 5.80 -0.99 12.86
CA CYS A 127 6.07 -1.93 11.76
C CYS A 127 7.51 -1.84 11.27
N PHE A 128 8.10 -0.65 11.15
CA PHE A 128 9.48 -0.52 10.69
C PHE A 128 10.47 -1.19 11.63
N SER A 129 10.33 -0.96 12.95
CA SER A 129 11.18 -1.59 13.96
C SER A 129 10.95 -3.11 14.03
N LEU A 130 9.69 -3.53 13.95
CA LEU A 130 9.33 -4.95 13.95
C LEU A 130 9.91 -5.69 12.75
N TYR A 131 9.78 -5.10 11.53
CA TYR A 131 10.30 -5.72 10.32
C TYR A 131 11.83 -5.79 10.33
N GLY A 132 12.52 -4.73 10.80
CA GLY A 132 13.97 -4.76 11.00
C GLY A 132 14.38 -5.87 11.94
N TYR A 133 13.75 -5.97 13.11
CA TYR A 133 14.02 -7.02 14.08
C TYR A 133 13.80 -8.44 13.54
N ILE A 134 12.72 -8.67 12.78
CA ILE A 134 12.44 -9.97 12.15
C ILE A 134 13.52 -10.34 11.13
N LEU A 135 13.96 -9.37 10.32
CA LEU A 135 14.98 -9.59 9.29
C LEU A 135 16.36 -9.85 9.93
N ASP A 136 16.67 -9.21 11.05
CA ASP A 136 17.92 -9.44 11.79
C ASP A 136 17.97 -10.83 12.43
N LEU A 137 16.83 -11.30 12.98
CA LEU A 137 16.72 -12.64 13.54
C LEU A 137 16.68 -13.76 12.49
N ASN A 138 16.15 -13.49 11.31
CA ASN A 138 15.97 -14.48 10.26
C ASN A 138 16.61 -13.97 8.96
N PRO A 139 17.93 -14.00 8.83
CA PRO A 139 18.61 -13.54 7.63
C PRO A 139 18.23 -14.40 6.43
N GLY A 140 18.01 -13.74 5.27
CA GLY A 140 17.70 -14.40 4.01
C GLY A 140 16.19 -14.47 3.69
N ILE A 141 15.81 -15.43 2.86
CA ILE A 141 14.46 -15.55 2.27
C ILE A 141 13.37 -15.75 3.33
N ILE A 142 13.69 -16.45 4.43
CA ILE A 142 12.73 -16.75 5.50
C ILE A 142 12.23 -15.47 6.17
N GLY A 143 13.13 -14.54 6.50
CA GLY A 143 12.74 -13.26 7.10
C GLY A 143 11.79 -12.46 6.22
N TYR A 144 12.06 -12.39 4.92
CA TYR A 144 11.16 -11.72 3.98
C TYR A 144 9.79 -12.39 3.86
N LYS A 145 9.72 -13.74 3.87
CA LYS A 145 8.45 -14.46 3.87
C LYS A 145 7.61 -14.17 5.11
N ILE A 146 8.24 -14.07 6.28
CA ILE A 146 7.55 -13.72 7.53
C ILE A 146 7.00 -12.29 7.45
N VAL A 147 7.81 -11.33 6.99
CA VAL A 147 7.38 -9.93 6.82
C VAL A 147 6.22 -9.82 5.85
N PHE A 148 6.29 -10.47 4.67
CA PHE A 148 5.19 -10.49 3.71
C PHE A 148 3.95 -11.17 4.27
N GLY A 149 4.11 -12.22 5.10
CA GLY A 149 3.00 -12.88 5.80
C GLY A 149 2.26 -11.93 6.75
N ILE A 150 3.01 -11.15 7.54
CA ILE A 150 2.44 -10.15 8.43
C ILE A 150 1.72 -9.06 7.62
N MET A 151 2.34 -8.57 6.54
CA MET A 151 1.72 -7.58 5.65
C MET A 151 0.44 -8.12 5.00
N ALA A 152 0.41 -9.39 4.58
CA ALA A 152 -0.77 -10.04 4.02
C ALA A 152 -1.90 -10.15 5.04
N CYS A 153 -1.58 -10.43 6.30
CA CYS A 153 -2.56 -10.46 7.40
C CYS A 153 -3.19 -9.08 7.62
N PHE A 154 -2.37 -8.02 7.66
CA PHE A 154 -2.89 -6.64 7.75
C PHE A 154 -3.73 -6.24 6.54
N ALA A 155 -3.31 -6.61 5.32
CA ALA A 155 -4.06 -6.33 4.11
C ALA A 155 -5.41 -7.07 4.10
N PHE A 156 -5.45 -8.30 4.58
CA PHE A 156 -6.68 -9.08 4.74
C PHE A 156 -7.63 -8.44 5.76
N CYS A 157 -7.13 -8.02 6.92
CA CYS A 157 -7.92 -7.26 7.90
C CYS A 157 -8.48 -5.98 7.28
N GLY A 158 -7.66 -5.25 6.51
CA GLY A 158 -8.09 -4.06 5.76
C GLY A 158 -9.19 -4.37 4.74
N ALA A 159 -9.10 -5.50 4.03
CA ALA A 159 -10.15 -5.95 3.11
C ALA A 159 -11.47 -6.20 3.83
N VAL A 160 -11.45 -6.91 4.96
CA VAL A 160 -12.65 -7.18 5.77
C VAL A 160 -13.30 -5.88 6.24
N VAL A 161 -12.52 -4.96 6.80
CA VAL A 161 -13.02 -3.64 7.25
C VAL A 161 -13.60 -2.84 6.08
N SER A 162 -12.94 -2.85 4.91
CA SER A 162 -13.43 -2.17 3.71
C SER A 162 -14.76 -2.73 3.22
N VAL A 163 -14.94 -4.04 3.25
CA VAL A 163 -16.24 -4.68 2.91
C VAL A 163 -17.34 -4.24 3.88
N MET A 164 -17.03 -4.19 5.18
CA MET A 164 -18.00 -3.70 6.18
C MET A 164 -18.36 -2.23 5.94
N LEU A 165 -17.38 -1.40 5.61
CA LEU A 165 -17.57 0.02 5.30
C LEU A 165 -18.48 0.21 4.08
N VAL A 166 -18.23 -0.51 2.99
CA VAL A 166 -19.06 -0.48 1.77
C VAL A 166 -20.51 -0.84 2.07
N LYS A 167 -20.72 -1.90 2.87
CA LYS A 167 -22.08 -2.30 3.28
C LYS A 167 -22.78 -1.21 4.09
N ARG A 168 -22.10 -0.59 5.05
CA ARG A 168 -22.64 0.47 5.89
C ARG A 168 -22.99 1.72 5.09
N ILE A 169 -22.13 2.16 4.18
CA ILE A 169 -22.39 3.32 3.31
C ILE A 169 -23.57 3.03 2.39
N SER A 170 -23.65 1.82 1.83
CA SER A 170 -24.79 1.42 0.98
C SER A 170 -26.13 1.40 1.74
N GLN A 171 -26.13 0.94 2.99
CA GLN A 171 -27.33 0.97 3.85
C GLN A 171 -27.75 2.40 4.14
N ARG A 172 -26.84 3.27 4.59
CA ARG A 172 -27.14 4.68 4.85
C ARG A 172 -27.71 5.41 3.63
N LYS A 173 -27.15 5.13 2.44
CA LYS A 173 -27.65 5.72 1.21
C LYS A 173 -29.10 5.30 0.92
N LYS A 174 -29.46 4.04 1.17
CA LYS A 174 -30.83 3.55 1.03
C LYS A 174 -31.79 4.20 2.03
N GLU A 175 -31.37 4.36 3.27
CA GLU A 175 -32.17 5.00 4.33
C GLU A 175 -32.44 6.48 4.01
N MET A 176 -31.45 7.21 3.50
CA MET A 176 -31.64 8.60 3.08
C MET A 176 -32.63 8.73 1.91
N LEU A 177 -32.53 7.86 0.89
CA LEU A 177 -33.46 7.85 -0.24
C LEU A 177 -34.88 7.46 0.18
N ALA A 178 -35.04 6.60 1.17
CA ALA A 178 -36.34 6.23 1.73
C ALA A 178 -36.95 7.34 2.59
N ALA A 179 -36.16 8.23 3.17
CA ALA A 179 -36.62 9.37 3.95
C ALA A 179 -37.02 10.60 3.09
N GLU A 180 -36.53 10.64 1.84
CA GLU A 180 -36.85 11.69 0.85
C GLU A 180 -38.09 11.36 -0.02
N ALA A 181 -38.55 10.09 0.00
CA ALA A 181 -39.71 9.60 -0.74
C ALA A 181 -41.00 9.61 0.09
#